data_94d4ee9eee645f6aab72de4a66309cf7
#
_entry.id   94d4ee9eee645f6aab72de4a66309cf7
#
_cell.length_a   1.000
_cell.length_b   1.000
_cell.length_c   1.000
_cell.angle_alpha   90.00
_cell.angle_beta   90.00
_cell.angle_gamma   90.00
#
_symmetry.space_group_name_H-M   'P 1'
#
loop_
_entity.id
_entity.type
_entity.pdbx_description
1 polymer ?
#
loop_
_entity_poly.entity_id
_entity_poly.type
_entity_poly.pdbx_seq_one_letter_code
_entity_poly.pdbx_strand_id
1 'polypeptide(L)'
;ARANVNIVAIAQGSSERSISVVVSNDDATTGVRVTHQMLFNTDQVIEVFVIGVGGVGGALLEQIKRQQGWLKNKHIDLRVCGVANSQALLTSVHGLNLENWSAELAEAKEPFNLGRLIRLVKEYHLLNPVIVDCTSSQAVADQYADFLREGFHVVTPNKKANTSSLDYYHQLRHAASSSRRKFLYDTNVGAGLPVIENLQNLLNAGDELRHFSGILSGSLSFIFGKLDEGVSLSEATRAARELGYTEPDPRDDLSG
;
A
#
# COMPACT_ATOMS: atom_id res chain seq x y z
N ALA A 1 7.18 9.65 -18.87
CA ALA A 1 7.21 10.25 -17.52
C ALA A 1 6.56 9.34 -16.47
N ARG A 2 5.31 8.80 -16.66
CA ARG A 2 4.64 7.95 -15.65
C ARG A 2 5.31 6.59 -15.43
N ALA A 3 5.87 5.99 -16.48
CA ALA A 3 6.53 4.69 -16.44
C ALA A 3 8.06 4.78 -16.37
N ASN A 4 8.59 5.94 -16.08
CA ASN A 4 10.04 6.20 -15.97
C ASN A 4 10.88 5.81 -17.22
N VAL A 5 10.23 5.72 -18.38
CA VAL A 5 10.89 5.46 -19.68
C VAL A 5 11.63 6.73 -20.12
N ASN A 6 12.93 6.60 -20.36
CA ASN A 6 13.74 7.69 -20.89
C ASN A 6 13.57 7.81 -22.42
N ILE A 7 13.14 8.98 -22.87
CA ILE A 7 12.99 9.29 -24.30
C ILE A 7 14.27 9.95 -24.79
N VAL A 8 14.97 9.29 -25.71
CA VAL A 8 16.23 9.76 -26.30
C VAL A 8 15.97 10.76 -27.41
N ALA A 9 14.97 10.50 -28.24
CA ALA A 9 14.59 11.41 -29.33
C ALA A 9 13.10 11.26 -29.67
N ILE A 10 12.51 12.32 -30.19
CA ILE A 10 11.14 12.36 -30.72
C ILE A 10 11.19 12.97 -32.12
N ALA A 11 10.50 12.36 -33.07
CA ALA A 11 10.29 12.91 -34.41
C ALA A 11 8.81 12.83 -34.79
N GLN A 12 8.31 13.87 -35.41
CA GLN A 12 6.97 13.90 -35.96
C GLN A 12 7.07 14.07 -37.48
N GLY A 13 6.35 13.21 -38.21
CA GLY A 13 6.27 13.32 -39.67
C GLY A 13 5.47 14.55 -40.11
N SER A 14 5.72 15.05 -41.33
CA SER A 14 5.05 16.20 -41.90
C SER A 14 3.53 16.01 -42.10
N SER A 15 3.06 14.78 -42.10
CA SER A 15 1.63 14.42 -42.21
C SER A 15 0.86 14.53 -40.89
N GLU A 16 1.53 14.81 -39.77
CA GLU A 16 0.97 14.84 -38.39
C GLU A 16 0.24 13.56 -37.96
N ARG A 17 0.39 12.48 -38.73
CA ARG A 17 -0.27 11.17 -38.47
C ARG A 17 0.55 10.19 -37.69
N SER A 18 1.83 10.48 -37.47
CA SER A 18 2.74 9.60 -36.74
C SER A 18 3.72 10.41 -35.88
N ILE A 19 3.97 9.88 -34.70
CA ILE A 19 5.03 10.34 -33.80
C ILE A 19 5.96 9.17 -33.58
N SER A 20 7.25 9.35 -33.90
CA SER A 20 8.29 8.34 -33.64
C SER A 20 9.04 8.71 -32.36
N VAL A 21 9.23 7.74 -31.51
CA VAL A 21 9.93 7.91 -30.24
C VAL A 21 11.06 6.90 -30.16
N VAL A 22 12.26 7.37 -29.86
CA VAL A 22 13.45 6.54 -29.63
C VAL A 22 13.65 6.40 -28.13
N VAL A 23 13.76 5.17 -27.68
CA VAL A 23 14.04 4.81 -26.28
C VAL A 23 15.20 3.80 -26.23
N SER A 24 15.74 3.53 -25.04
CA SER A 24 16.71 2.45 -24.87
C SER A 24 16.06 1.10 -25.20
N ASN A 25 16.88 0.09 -25.56
CA ASN A 25 16.37 -1.26 -25.82
C ASN A 25 15.68 -1.85 -24.57
N ASP A 26 16.20 -1.58 -23.40
CA ASP A 26 15.66 -2.05 -22.12
C ASP A 26 14.28 -1.43 -21.81
N ASP A 27 14.05 -0.20 -22.28
CA ASP A 27 12.79 0.53 -22.11
C ASP A 27 11.76 0.23 -23.21
N ALA A 28 12.14 -0.42 -24.31
CA ALA A 28 11.30 -0.55 -25.50
C ALA A 28 9.97 -1.24 -25.20
N THR A 29 10.00 -2.39 -24.52
CA THR A 29 8.79 -3.14 -24.15
C THR A 29 7.88 -2.36 -23.22
N THR A 30 8.48 -1.71 -22.21
CA THR A 30 7.74 -0.84 -21.28
C THR A 30 7.12 0.34 -22.03
N GLY A 31 7.86 0.97 -22.93
CA GLY A 31 7.39 2.07 -23.77
C GLY A 31 6.19 1.70 -24.63
N VAL A 32 6.23 0.54 -25.30
CA VAL A 32 5.12 0.03 -26.10
C VAL A 32 3.89 -0.24 -25.24
N ARG A 33 4.04 -0.90 -24.09
CA ARG A 33 2.93 -1.21 -23.18
C ARG A 33 2.26 0.04 -22.63
N VAL A 34 3.06 1.01 -22.17
CA VAL A 34 2.54 2.28 -21.65
C VAL A 34 1.77 3.04 -22.74
N THR A 35 2.33 3.10 -23.94
CA THR A 35 1.69 3.78 -25.06
C THR A 35 0.37 3.10 -25.42
N HIS A 36 0.38 1.77 -25.53
CA HIS A 36 -0.84 1.00 -25.79
C HIS A 36 -1.90 1.23 -24.70
N GLN A 37 -1.52 1.16 -23.43
CA GLN A 37 -2.44 1.37 -22.31
C GLN A 37 -3.01 2.78 -22.30
N MET A 38 -2.20 3.80 -22.61
CA MET A 38 -2.65 5.20 -22.63
C MET A 38 -3.54 5.55 -23.83
N LEU A 39 -3.37 4.87 -24.96
CA LEU A 39 -4.12 5.15 -26.18
C LEU A 39 -5.35 4.27 -26.37
N PHE A 40 -5.32 3.04 -25.87
CA PHE A 40 -6.35 2.04 -26.17
C PHE A 40 -7.10 1.52 -24.93
N ASN A 41 -6.51 1.59 -23.74
CA ASN A 41 -7.21 1.19 -22.52
C ASN A 41 -7.84 2.40 -21.86
N THR A 42 -9.14 2.34 -21.68
CA THR A 42 -9.89 3.33 -20.90
C THR A 42 -9.73 3.11 -19.39
N ASP A 43 -9.40 1.89 -18.97
CA ASP A 43 -9.33 1.51 -17.58
C ASP A 43 -7.92 1.70 -16.99
N GLN A 44 -7.84 2.33 -15.83
CA GLN A 44 -6.60 2.43 -15.06
C GLN A 44 -6.36 1.10 -14.35
N VAL A 45 -5.34 0.34 -14.76
CA VAL A 45 -4.93 -0.90 -14.09
C VAL A 45 -4.09 -0.57 -12.86
N ILE A 46 -4.44 -1.19 -11.72
CA ILE A 46 -3.71 -1.11 -10.45
C ILE A 46 -3.42 -2.54 -10.00
N GLU A 47 -2.14 -2.88 -9.88
CA GLU A 47 -1.69 -4.21 -9.49
C GLU A 47 -1.32 -4.25 -8.00
N VAL A 48 -2.15 -4.90 -7.20
CA VAL A 48 -2.05 -4.89 -5.72
C VAL A 48 -1.41 -6.18 -5.22
N PHE A 49 -0.47 -6.04 -4.30
CA PHE A 49 0.18 -7.12 -3.56
C PHE A 49 -0.08 -6.91 -2.07
N VAL A 50 -0.88 -7.77 -1.46
CA VAL A 50 -1.26 -7.67 -0.04
C VAL A 50 -0.33 -8.55 0.79
N ILE A 51 0.45 -7.92 1.67
CA ILE A 51 1.34 -8.59 2.62
C ILE A 51 0.67 -8.57 3.99
N GLY A 52 0.42 -9.76 4.55
CA GLY A 52 -0.35 -9.92 5.78
C GLY A 52 -1.84 -10.03 5.51
N VAL A 53 -2.36 -11.25 5.61
CA VAL A 53 -3.76 -11.59 5.34
C VAL A 53 -4.50 -12.03 6.61
N GLY A 54 -4.13 -11.43 7.74
CA GLY A 54 -4.85 -11.55 9.01
C GLY A 54 -6.16 -10.74 8.99
N GLY A 55 -6.62 -10.28 10.15
CA GLY A 55 -7.88 -9.53 10.27
C GLY A 55 -8.00 -8.36 9.31
N VAL A 56 -7.00 -7.47 9.28
CA VAL A 56 -7.02 -6.26 8.42
C VAL A 56 -6.90 -6.63 6.94
N GLY A 57 -5.91 -7.45 6.57
CA GLY A 57 -5.70 -7.82 5.17
C GLY A 57 -6.83 -8.66 4.61
N GLY A 58 -7.39 -9.59 5.39
CA GLY A 58 -8.57 -10.35 5.00
C GLY A 58 -9.80 -9.46 4.79
N ALA A 59 -10.05 -8.51 5.69
CA ALA A 59 -11.13 -7.55 5.54
C ALA A 59 -10.97 -6.67 4.29
N LEU A 60 -9.73 -6.25 3.98
CA LEU A 60 -9.42 -5.51 2.77
C LEU A 60 -9.71 -6.32 1.51
N LEU A 61 -9.30 -7.59 1.46
CA LEU A 61 -9.55 -8.47 0.31
C LEU A 61 -11.05 -8.66 0.07
N GLU A 62 -11.84 -8.84 1.13
CA GLU A 62 -13.29 -8.91 1.05
C GLU A 62 -13.91 -7.57 0.59
N GLN A 63 -13.35 -6.45 1.01
CA GLN A 63 -13.81 -5.14 0.56
C GLN A 63 -13.50 -4.93 -0.94
N ILE A 64 -12.29 -5.26 -1.39
CA ILE A 64 -11.91 -5.20 -2.80
C ILE A 64 -12.86 -6.07 -3.63
N LYS A 65 -13.11 -7.31 -3.22
CA LYS A 65 -14.03 -8.23 -3.88
C LYS A 65 -15.41 -7.62 -4.07
N ARG A 66 -15.98 -7.04 -3.02
CA ARG A 66 -17.31 -6.38 -3.09
C ARG A 66 -17.32 -5.13 -3.96
N GLN A 67 -16.20 -4.42 -4.06
CA GLN A 67 -16.09 -3.16 -4.78
C GLN A 67 -15.68 -3.31 -6.25
N GLN A 68 -15.31 -4.50 -6.72
CA GLN A 68 -14.82 -4.72 -8.09
C GLN A 68 -15.75 -4.16 -9.18
N GLY A 69 -17.07 -4.40 -9.05
CA GLY A 69 -18.05 -3.88 -10.01
C GLY A 69 -18.13 -2.35 -10.03
N TRP A 70 -18.09 -1.74 -8.86
CA TRP A 70 -18.09 -0.28 -8.74
C TRP A 70 -16.80 0.34 -9.30
N LEU A 71 -15.64 -0.23 -8.99
CA LEU A 71 -14.35 0.21 -9.51
C LEU A 71 -14.31 0.15 -11.04
N LYS A 72 -14.82 -0.95 -11.61
CA LYS A 72 -14.91 -1.14 -13.05
C LYS A 72 -15.76 -0.07 -13.73
N ASN A 73 -16.89 0.31 -13.11
CA ASN A 73 -17.74 1.40 -13.59
C ASN A 73 -17.04 2.78 -13.51
N LYS A 74 -15.97 2.89 -12.72
CA LYS A 74 -15.11 4.08 -12.64
C LYS A 74 -13.86 3.99 -13.51
N HIS A 75 -13.80 3.02 -14.40
CA HIS A 75 -12.64 2.75 -15.25
C HIS A 75 -11.37 2.44 -14.43
N ILE A 76 -11.54 1.75 -13.29
CA ILE A 76 -10.43 1.27 -12.46
C ILE A 76 -10.46 -0.26 -12.47
N ASP A 77 -9.43 -0.86 -13.04
CA ASP A 77 -9.18 -2.30 -13.00
C ASP A 77 -8.18 -2.60 -11.87
N LEU A 78 -8.71 -2.82 -10.67
CA LEU A 78 -7.90 -3.18 -9.51
C LEU A 78 -7.75 -4.70 -9.43
N ARG A 79 -6.53 -5.17 -9.62
CA ARG A 79 -6.16 -6.58 -9.62
C ARG A 79 -5.34 -6.91 -8.39
N VAL A 80 -5.76 -7.87 -7.60
CA VAL A 80 -4.92 -8.43 -6.53
C VAL A 80 -3.98 -9.44 -7.18
N CYS A 81 -2.75 -9.02 -7.44
CA CYS A 81 -1.74 -9.82 -8.13
C CYS A 81 -0.87 -10.65 -7.17
N GLY A 82 -1.00 -10.41 -5.87
CA GLY A 82 -0.31 -11.22 -4.88
C GLY A 82 -0.93 -11.11 -3.50
N VAL A 83 -0.89 -12.21 -2.77
CA VAL A 83 -1.19 -12.26 -1.34
C VAL A 83 -0.10 -13.05 -0.62
N ALA A 84 0.30 -12.59 0.56
CA ALA A 84 1.34 -13.22 1.34
C ALA A 84 1.01 -13.24 2.84
N ASN A 85 1.48 -14.29 3.50
CA ASN A 85 1.59 -14.35 4.95
C ASN A 85 3.08 -14.58 5.32
N SER A 86 3.36 -14.88 6.60
CA SER A 86 4.73 -15.13 7.07
C SER A 86 5.38 -16.40 6.48
N GLN A 87 4.62 -17.29 5.87
CA GLN A 87 5.07 -18.59 5.39
C GLN A 87 5.06 -18.71 3.88
N ALA A 88 4.07 -18.15 3.21
CA ALA A 88 3.80 -18.38 1.80
C ALA A 88 3.47 -17.09 1.04
N LEU A 89 3.75 -17.12 -0.25
CA LEU A 89 3.40 -16.11 -1.24
C LEU A 89 2.63 -16.79 -2.39
N LEU A 90 1.46 -16.24 -2.70
CA LEU A 90 0.68 -16.61 -3.88
C LEU A 90 0.64 -15.43 -4.85
N THR A 91 0.98 -15.64 -6.13
CA THR A 91 0.99 -14.57 -7.13
C THR A 91 0.31 -14.97 -8.42
N SER A 92 -0.35 -13.98 -9.06
CA SER A 92 -0.89 -14.09 -10.41
C SER A 92 -0.88 -12.71 -11.07
N VAL A 93 -0.20 -12.57 -12.21
CA VAL A 93 -0.10 -11.29 -12.94
C VAL A 93 -1.43 -10.84 -13.55
N HIS A 94 -2.38 -11.75 -13.70
CA HIS A 94 -3.72 -11.46 -14.24
C HIS A 94 -4.75 -11.17 -13.14
N GLY A 95 -4.33 -11.22 -11.87
CA GLY A 95 -5.18 -11.14 -10.69
C GLY A 95 -5.55 -12.52 -10.15
N LEU A 96 -5.67 -12.60 -8.83
CA LEU A 96 -6.12 -13.77 -8.09
C LEU A 96 -7.65 -13.83 -8.05
N ASN A 97 -8.19 -15.04 -8.00
CA ASN A 97 -9.60 -15.22 -7.69
C ASN A 97 -9.84 -15.00 -6.20
N LEU A 98 -10.51 -13.89 -5.86
CA LEU A 98 -10.77 -13.53 -4.47
C LEU A 98 -11.84 -14.40 -3.77
N GLU A 99 -12.45 -15.37 -4.46
CA GLU A 99 -13.30 -16.37 -3.81
C GLU A 99 -12.47 -17.46 -3.11
N ASN A 100 -11.34 -17.84 -3.70
CA ASN A 100 -10.57 -19.01 -3.28
C ASN A 100 -9.15 -18.69 -2.79
N TRP A 101 -8.75 -17.40 -2.73
CA TRP A 101 -7.39 -16.99 -2.41
C TRP A 101 -6.83 -17.63 -1.13
N SER A 102 -7.67 -17.82 -0.11
CA SER A 102 -7.23 -18.36 1.19
C SER A 102 -6.85 -19.84 1.10
N ALA A 103 -7.63 -20.64 0.36
CA ALA A 103 -7.32 -22.05 0.13
C ALA A 103 -6.06 -22.17 -0.75
N GLU A 104 -5.97 -21.38 -1.82
CA GLU A 104 -4.83 -21.37 -2.72
C GLU A 104 -3.53 -20.93 -2.00
N LEU A 105 -3.62 -19.94 -1.09
CA LEU A 105 -2.46 -19.51 -0.29
C LEU A 105 -2.02 -20.60 0.71
N ALA A 106 -2.97 -21.35 1.28
CA ALA A 106 -2.64 -22.46 2.20
C ALA A 106 -1.90 -23.60 1.49
N GLU A 107 -2.13 -23.80 0.20
CA GLU A 107 -1.46 -24.78 -0.64
C GLU A 107 -0.16 -24.25 -1.28
N ALA A 108 0.05 -22.94 -1.24
CA ALA A 108 1.21 -22.30 -1.85
C ALA A 108 2.51 -22.72 -1.12
N LYS A 109 3.50 -23.11 -1.90
CA LYS A 109 4.82 -23.58 -1.41
C LYS A 109 5.91 -22.52 -1.53
N GLU A 110 5.63 -21.43 -2.23
CA GLU A 110 6.60 -20.35 -2.43
C GLU A 110 6.70 -19.51 -1.16
N PRO A 111 7.88 -19.38 -0.52
CA PRO A 111 8.04 -18.55 0.67
C PRO A 111 7.94 -17.07 0.28
N PHE A 112 7.46 -16.26 1.23
CA PHE A 112 7.45 -14.81 1.02
C PHE A 112 8.87 -14.29 0.77
N ASN A 113 9.06 -13.63 -0.36
CA ASN A 113 10.33 -13.02 -0.76
C ASN A 113 10.09 -11.74 -1.55
N LEU A 114 10.55 -10.61 -1.01
CA LEU A 114 10.46 -9.31 -1.66
C LEU A 114 11.12 -9.30 -3.04
N GLY A 115 12.30 -9.87 -3.17
CA GLY A 115 13.02 -9.95 -4.46
C GLY A 115 12.22 -10.70 -5.54
N ARG A 116 11.32 -11.60 -5.14
CA ARG A 116 10.39 -12.26 -6.08
C ARG A 116 9.36 -11.29 -6.61
N LEU A 117 8.77 -10.45 -5.75
CA LEU A 117 7.80 -9.45 -6.17
C LEU A 117 8.43 -8.42 -7.13
N ILE A 118 9.64 -7.95 -6.81
CA ILE A 118 10.38 -7.03 -7.67
C ILE A 118 10.66 -7.65 -9.05
N ARG A 119 11.12 -8.92 -9.08
CA ARG A 119 11.35 -9.62 -10.35
C ARG A 119 10.06 -9.76 -11.17
N LEU A 120 8.96 -10.15 -10.53
CA LEU A 120 7.66 -10.31 -11.18
C LEU A 120 7.20 -8.99 -11.82
N VAL A 121 7.29 -7.88 -11.09
CA VAL A 121 6.92 -6.55 -11.61
C VAL A 121 7.79 -6.17 -12.81
N LYS A 122 9.10 -6.42 -12.77
CA LYS A 122 10.03 -6.15 -13.88
C LYS A 122 9.79 -7.08 -15.08
N GLU A 123 9.65 -8.37 -14.84
CA GLU A 123 9.44 -9.38 -15.89
C GLU A 123 8.14 -9.16 -16.66
N TYR A 124 7.06 -8.83 -15.95
CA TYR A 124 5.74 -8.60 -16.56
C TYR A 124 5.45 -7.13 -16.84
N HIS A 125 6.42 -6.23 -16.59
CA HIS A 125 6.30 -4.78 -16.82
C HIS A 125 5.02 -4.19 -16.23
N LEU A 126 4.71 -4.50 -14.96
CA LEU A 126 3.56 -3.95 -14.28
C LEU A 126 3.77 -2.45 -14.06
N LEU A 127 2.72 -1.64 -14.34
CA LEU A 127 2.88 -0.19 -14.44
C LEU A 127 2.53 0.55 -13.14
N ASN A 128 1.56 0.04 -12.41
CA ASN A 128 1.10 0.65 -11.16
C ASN A 128 1.11 -0.38 -10.02
N PRO A 129 2.26 -1.01 -9.72
CA PRO A 129 2.34 -1.96 -8.64
C PRO A 129 2.20 -1.28 -7.28
N VAL A 130 1.35 -1.84 -6.44
CA VAL A 130 1.06 -1.33 -5.10
C VAL A 130 1.33 -2.43 -4.08
N ILE A 131 2.23 -2.19 -3.13
CA ILE A 131 2.33 -2.99 -1.92
C ILE A 131 1.32 -2.48 -0.91
N VAL A 132 0.50 -3.37 -0.37
CA VAL A 132 -0.36 -3.09 0.78
C VAL A 132 0.15 -3.95 1.94
N ASP A 133 0.84 -3.31 2.89
CA ASP A 133 1.32 -4.02 4.09
C ASP A 133 0.29 -3.93 5.20
N CYS A 134 -0.39 -5.04 5.47
CA CYS A 134 -1.34 -5.22 6.56
C CYS A 134 -0.74 -6.01 7.74
N THR A 135 0.59 -6.05 7.85
CA THR A 135 1.29 -6.70 8.96
C THR A 135 1.59 -5.73 10.11
N SER A 136 2.06 -6.27 11.22
CA SER A 136 2.73 -5.53 12.29
C SER A 136 4.25 -5.79 12.29
N SER A 137 4.81 -6.24 11.16
CA SER A 137 6.21 -6.65 11.04
C SER A 137 7.13 -5.46 10.83
N GLN A 138 8.15 -5.32 11.70
CA GLN A 138 9.24 -4.36 11.49
C GLN A 138 10.04 -4.70 10.22
N ALA A 139 10.33 -5.98 10.01
CA ALA A 139 11.12 -6.44 8.86
C ALA A 139 10.47 -6.10 7.50
N VAL A 140 9.14 -6.05 7.43
CA VAL A 140 8.43 -5.59 6.22
C VAL A 140 8.47 -4.06 6.13
N ALA A 141 8.24 -3.37 7.24
CA ALA A 141 8.28 -1.91 7.30
C ALA A 141 9.65 -1.34 6.89
N ASP A 142 10.75 -1.99 7.27
CA ASP A 142 12.12 -1.60 6.92
C ASP A 142 12.40 -1.67 5.41
N GLN A 143 11.56 -2.35 4.63
CA GLN A 143 11.73 -2.51 3.18
C GLN A 143 10.96 -1.47 2.35
N TYR A 144 10.17 -0.59 2.96
CA TYR A 144 9.35 0.35 2.19
C TYR A 144 10.16 1.30 1.32
N ALA A 145 11.33 1.75 1.78
CA ALA A 145 12.21 2.60 0.98
C ALA A 145 12.66 1.90 -0.31
N ASP A 146 12.92 0.59 -0.24
CA ASP A 146 13.32 -0.21 -1.39
C ASP A 146 12.13 -0.49 -2.32
N PHE A 147 10.94 -0.79 -1.78
CA PHE A 147 9.72 -0.88 -2.58
C PHE A 147 9.50 0.41 -3.40
N LEU A 148 9.58 1.57 -2.75
CA LEU A 148 9.39 2.86 -3.42
C LEU A 148 10.43 3.09 -4.53
N ARG A 149 11.72 2.80 -4.28
CA ARG A 149 12.80 2.92 -5.27
C ARG A 149 12.62 1.98 -6.45
N GLU A 150 12.11 0.78 -6.19
CA GLU A 150 11.85 -0.24 -7.21
C GLU A 150 10.53 -0.01 -7.97
N GLY A 151 9.85 1.10 -7.69
CA GLY A 151 8.71 1.56 -8.48
C GLY A 151 7.34 1.14 -7.94
N PHE A 152 7.26 0.60 -6.74
CA PHE A 152 5.97 0.34 -6.09
C PHE A 152 5.41 1.59 -5.40
N HIS A 153 4.12 1.70 -5.36
CA HIS A 153 3.43 2.50 -4.35
C HIS A 153 3.32 1.67 -3.07
N VAL A 154 3.29 2.32 -1.92
CA VAL A 154 3.11 1.65 -0.62
C VAL A 154 1.89 2.22 0.08
N VAL A 155 1.01 1.34 0.56
CA VAL A 155 -0.17 1.67 1.37
C VAL A 155 -0.11 0.82 2.63
N THR A 156 -0.26 1.41 3.82
CA THR A 156 -0.09 0.62 5.03
C THR A 156 -0.81 1.16 6.27
N PRO A 157 -1.47 0.29 7.05
CA PRO A 157 -1.84 0.54 8.44
C PRO A 157 -0.67 0.31 9.42
N ASN A 158 0.44 -0.34 9.01
CA ASN A 158 1.58 -0.62 9.87
C ASN A 158 2.29 0.68 10.26
N LYS A 159 2.29 0.99 11.55
CA LYS A 159 2.81 2.25 12.10
C LYS A 159 4.34 2.26 12.18
N LYS A 160 5.00 1.08 12.20
CA LYS A 160 6.43 0.93 12.54
C LYS A 160 7.37 1.72 11.64
N ALA A 161 7.05 1.87 10.34
CA ALA A 161 7.86 2.66 9.43
C ALA A 161 7.87 4.17 9.79
N ASN A 162 6.76 4.69 10.31
CA ASN A 162 6.62 6.11 10.66
C ASN A 162 7.07 6.43 12.09
N THR A 163 7.24 5.41 12.95
CA THR A 163 7.57 5.56 14.37
C THR A 163 8.96 5.01 14.72
N SER A 164 9.76 4.53 13.75
CA SER A 164 11.09 3.97 14.00
C SER A 164 12.11 5.08 14.29
N SER A 165 12.79 5.61 13.28
CA SER A 165 13.75 6.70 13.42
C SER A 165 13.38 7.88 12.53
N LEU A 166 13.79 9.08 12.93
CA LEU A 166 13.59 10.29 12.12
C LEU A 166 14.31 10.19 10.77
N ASP A 167 15.49 9.57 10.75
CA ASP A 167 16.26 9.35 9.52
C ASP A 167 15.48 8.46 8.54
N TYR A 168 14.89 7.37 9.02
CA TYR A 168 14.07 6.49 8.18
C TYR A 168 12.78 7.18 7.72
N TYR A 169 12.17 7.97 8.58
CA TYR A 169 11.02 8.82 8.23
C TYR A 169 11.34 9.74 7.04
N HIS A 170 12.49 10.44 7.07
CA HIS A 170 12.92 11.30 5.97
C HIS A 170 13.31 10.49 4.73
N GLN A 171 13.98 9.35 4.90
CA GLN A 171 14.35 8.45 3.81
C GLN A 171 13.14 7.97 3.02
N LEU A 172 12.03 7.61 3.69
CA LEU A 172 10.79 7.19 3.04
C LEU A 172 10.19 8.29 2.17
N ARG A 173 10.12 9.52 2.69
CA ARG A 173 9.56 10.65 1.96
C ARG A 173 10.43 11.03 0.77
N HIS A 174 11.74 10.99 0.96
CA HIS A 174 12.69 11.19 -0.14
C HIS A 174 12.56 10.09 -1.20
N ALA A 175 12.49 8.82 -0.81
CA ALA A 175 12.29 7.71 -1.74
C ALA A 175 10.97 7.85 -2.52
N ALA A 176 9.87 8.17 -1.85
CA ALA A 176 8.57 8.37 -2.49
C ALA A 176 8.60 9.52 -3.51
N SER A 177 9.18 10.67 -3.13
CA SER A 177 9.28 11.85 -3.99
C SER A 177 10.19 11.61 -5.20
N SER A 178 11.41 11.08 -4.99
CA SER A 178 12.39 10.83 -6.04
C SER A 178 11.91 9.80 -7.06
N SER A 179 11.24 8.74 -6.61
CA SER A 179 10.66 7.69 -7.46
C SER A 179 9.29 8.07 -8.03
N ARG A 180 8.72 9.21 -7.65
CA ARG A 180 7.35 9.63 -8.00
C ARG A 180 6.32 8.55 -7.64
N ARG A 181 6.52 7.89 -6.50
CA ARG A 181 5.61 6.88 -5.95
C ARG A 181 4.92 7.42 -4.71
N LYS A 182 3.77 6.88 -4.39
CA LYS A 182 3.00 7.30 -3.22
C LYS A 182 3.30 6.38 -2.04
N PHE A 183 3.48 6.99 -0.87
CA PHE A 183 3.49 6.32 0.42
C PHE A 183 2.26 6.81 1.20
N LEU A 184 1.25 5.96 1.34
CA LEU A 184 -0.04 6.27 1.95
C LEU A 184 -0.18 5.51 3.26
N TYR A 185 -0.43 6.24 4.34
CA TYR A 185 -0.44 5.74 5.71
C TYR A 185 -1.52 6.39 6.58
N ASP A 186 -2.62 6.81 5.97
CA ASP A 186 -3.69 7.54 6.67
C ASP A 186 -4.22 6.76 7.88
N THR A 187 -4.38 5.45 7.77
CA THR A 187 -4.83 4.56 8.83
C THR A 187 -3.83 4.34 9.97
N ASN A 188 -2.63 4.94 9.92
CA ASN A 188 -1.69 4.91 11.05
C ASN A 188 -2.22 5.72 12.25
N VAL A 189 -3.07 6.71 12.01
CA VAL A 189 -3.63 7.60 13.04
C VAL A 189 -5.15 7.67 12.87
N GLY A 190 -5.87 7.38 13.95
CA GLY A 190 -7.34 7.48 13.95
C GLY A 190 -8.05 6.34 13.24
N ALA A 191 -7.40 5.22 12.98
CA ALA A 191 -7.95 4.05 12.29
C ALA A 191 -8.64 4.41 10.95
N GLY A 192 -9.96 4.31 10.85
CA GLY A 192 -10.72 4.65 9.64
C GLY A 192 -11.08 6.14 9.49
N LEU A 193 -10.65 7.01 10.41
CA LEU A 193 -10.87 8.46 10.29
C LEU A 193 -9.79 9.08 9.39
N PRO A 194 -10.15 9.94 8.43
CA PRO A 194 -9.19 10.57 7.50
C PRO A 194 -8.45 11.74 8.16
N VAL A 195 -7.62 11.44 9.16
CA VAL A 195 -6.91 12.47 9.95
C VAL A 195 -5.71 13.02 9.20
N ILE A 196 -4.82 12.12 8.75
CA ILE A 196 -3.55 12.50 8.10
C ILE A 196 -3.82 13.12 6.73
N GLU A 197 -4.70 12.54 5.92
CA GLU A 197 -5.03 13.04 4.61
C GLU A 197 -5.61 14.46 4.68
N ASN A 198 -6.57 14.70 5.58
CA ASN A 198 -7.16 16.03 5.76
C ASN A 198 -6.13 17.06 6.21
N LEU A 199 -5.28 16.68 7.19
CA LEU A 199 -4.21 17.58 7.67
C LEU A 199 -3.22 17.89 6.54
N GLN A 200 -2.78 16.89 5.77
CA GLN A 200 -1.88 17.12 4.64
C GLN A 200 -2.50 18.00 3.55
N ASN A 201 -3.79 17.85 3.28
CA ASN A 201 -4.48 18.69 2.31
C ASN A 201 -4.52 20.15 2.75
N LEU A 202 -4.76 20.43 4.05
CA LEU A 202 -4.72 21.79 4.61
C LEU A 202 -3.31 22.38 4.52
N LEU A 203 -2.28 21.62 4.95
CA LEU A 203 -0.89 22.07 4.88
C LEU A 203 -0.42 22.32 3.44
N ASN A 204 -0.84 21.47 2.49
CA ASN A 204 -0.54 21.65 1.06
C ASN A 204 -1.25 22.88 0.45
N ALA A 205 -2.37 23.29 1.03
CA ALA A 205 -3.07 24.53 0.67
C ALA A 205 -2.42 25.79 1.26
N GLY A 206 -1.36 25.65 2.08
CA GLY A 206 -0.64 26.75 2.71
C GLY A 206 -1.16 27.12 4.10
N ASP A 207 -2.00 26.27 4.69
CA ASP A 207 -2.47 26.45 6.07
C ASP A 207 -1.41 25.97 7.09
N GLU A 208 -1.56 26.35 8.34
CA GLU A 208 -0.65 26.01 9.44
C GLU A 208 -1.41 25.37 10.60
N LEU A 209 -0.89 24.24 11.10
CA LEU A 209 -1.42 23.63 12.31
C LEU A 209 -1.10 24.49 13.53
N ARG A 210 -2.12 25.14 14.10
CA ARG A 210 -1.99 25.99 15.30
C ARG A 210 -2.16 25.22 16.60
N HIS A 211 -3.08 24.27 16.62
CA HIS A 211 -3.39 23.47 17.80
C HIS A 211 -4.02 22.16 17.39
N PHE A 212 -3.68 21.09 18.08
CA PHE A 212 -4.31 19.80 17.95
C PHE A 212 -4.79 19.29 19.31
N SER A 213 -6.04 18.82 19.38
CA SER A 213 -6.61 18.18 20.56
C SER A 213 -7.55 17.08 20.13
N GLY A 214 -7.39 15.89 20.69
CA GLY A 214 -8.22 14.74 20.34
C GLY A 214 -7.71 13.44 20.92
N ILE A 215 -8.54 12.40 20.83
CA ILE A 215 -8.20 11.02 21.16
C ILE A 215 -7.96 10.28 19.86
N LEU A 216 -6.73 9.84 19.62
CA LEU A 216 -6.30 9.21 18.37
C LEU A 216 -6.18 7.69 18.47
N SER A 217 -6.15 7.15 19.70
CA SER A 217 -6.04 5.71 19.94
C SER A 217 -7.37 5.16 20.46
N GLY A 218 -8.01 4.30 19.65
CA GLY A 218 -9.20 3.56 20.06
C GLY A 218 -8.92 2.62 21.22
N SER A 219 -7.74 1.95 21.21
CA SER A 219 -7.29 1.05 22.28
C SER A 219 -7.22 1.77 23.63
N LEU A 220 -6.50 2.90 23.66
CA LEU A 220 -6.34 3.69 24.88
C LEU A 220 -7.67 4.31 25.32
N SER A 221 -8.51 4.78 24.38
CA SER A 221 -9.83 5.31 24.72
C SER A 221 -10.69 4.27 25.43
N PHE A 222 -10.70 3.03 24.95
CA PHE A 222 -11.44 1.94 25.59
C PHE A 222 -10.87 1.62 26.97
N ILE A 223 -9.54 1.44 27.07
CA ILE A 223 -8.86 1.08 28.33
C ILE A 223 -9.12 2.16 29.39
N PHE A 224 -8.91 3.44 29.06
CA PHE A 224 -9.13 4.53 30.02
C PHE A 224 -10.60 4.70 30.40
N GLY A 225 -11.53 4.49 29.44
CA GLY A 225 -12.97 4.45 29.76
C GLY A 225 -13.31 3.36 30.77
N LYS A 226 -12.69 2.19 30.68
CA LYS A 226 -12.86 1.12 31.67
C LYS A 226 -12.23 1.46 33.03
N LEU A 227 -11.11 2.16 33.04
CA LEU A 227 -10.52 2.65 34.29
C LEU A 227 -11.45 3.66 35.00
N ASP A 228 -12.09 4.56 34.26
CA ASP A 228 -13.08 5.50 34.81
C ASP A 228 -14.32 4.79 35.38
N GLU A 229 -14.67 3.60 34.86
CA GLU A 229 -15.69 2.71 35.42
C GLU A 229 -15.20 1.94 36.68
N GLY A 230 -13.95 2.11 37.10
CA GLY A 230 -13.34 1.45 38.27
C GLY A 230 -12.77 0.05 37.99
N VAL A 231 -12.65 -0.34 36.71
CA VAL A 231 -12.01 -1.61 36.32
C VAL A 231 -10.50 -1.46 36.42
N SER A 232 -9.80 -2.52 36.85
CA SER A 232 -8.33 -2.49 36.91
C SER A 232 -7.68 -2.41 35.52
N LEU A 233 -6.47 -1.82 35.43
CA LEU A 233 -5.74 -1.70 34.16
C LEU A 233 -5.53 -3.07 33.49
N SER A 234 -5.20 -4.10 34.28
CA SER A 234 -4.97 -5.45 33.77
C SER A 234 -6.24 -6.10 33.19
N GLU A 235 -7.40 -5.85 33.81
CA GLU A 235 -8.69 -6.35 33.31
C GLU A 235 -9.15 -5.56 32.10
N ALA A 236 -9.01 -4.23 32.11
CA ALA A 236 -9.35 -3.38 30.97
C ALA A 236 -8.50 -3.74 29.74
N THR A 237 -7.19 -3.95 29.91
CA THR A 237 -6.29 -4.36 28.84
C THR A 237 -6.65 -5.75 28.29
N ARG A 238 -6.99 -6.69 29.17
CA ARG A 238 -7.43 -8.03 28.75
C ARG A 238 -8.71 -7.96 27.92
N ALA A 239 -9.70 -7.22 28.40
CA ALA A 239 -10.96 -7.02 27.69
C ALA A 239 -10.75 -6.34 26.33
N ALA A 240 -9.88 -5.32 26.24
CA ALA A 240 -9.53 -4.67 24.99
C ALA A 240 -8.92 -5.66 23.98
N ARG A 241 -8.02 -6.54 24.46
CA ARG A 241 -7.39 -7.59 23.63
C ARG A 241 -8.40 -8.62 23.13
N GLU A 242 -9.28 -9.10 23.99
CA GLU A 242 -10.32 -10.08 23.64
C GLU A 242 -11.30 -9.53 22.60
N LEU A 243 -11.59 -8.22 22.66
CA LEU A 243 -12.43 -7.51 21.68
C LEU A 243 -11.68 -7.13 20.40
N GLY A 244 -10.37 -7.37 20.32
CA GLY A 244 -9.56 -7.04 19.16
C GLY A 244 -9.27 -5.54 18.98
N TYR A 245 -9.30 -4.77 20.07
CA TYR A 245 -9.04 -3.32 20.05
C TYR A 245 -7.56 -2.97 20.24
N THR A 246 -6.71 -3.95 20.60
CA THR A 246 -5.27 -3.74 20.78
C THR A 246 -4.47 -4.22 19.59
N GLU A 247 -3.21 -3.77 19.50
CA GLU A 247 -2.20 -4.44 18.68
C GLU A 247 -2.04 -5.91 19.14
N PRO A 248 -1.42 -6.80 18.36
CA PRO A 248 -1.19 -8.19 18.74
C PRO A 248 -0.54 -8.35 20.11
N ASP A 249 0.39 -7.45 20.46
CA ASP A 249 0.91 -7.27 21.81
C ASP A 249 0.36 -5.96 22.39
N PRO A 250 -0.51 -6.02 23.43
CA PRO A 250 -1.07 -4.82 24.04
C PRO A 250 -0.04 -3.86 24.65
N ARG A 251 1.20 -4.33 24.87
CA ARG A 251 2.29 -3.48 25.35
C ARG A 251 2.68 -2.42 24.32
N ASP A 252 2.53 -2.72 23.04
CA ASP A 252 2.80 -1.77 21.96
C ASP A 252 1.83 -0.57 22.02
N ASP A 253 0.58 -0.79 22.48
CA ASP A 253 -0.40 0.30 22.70
C ASP A 253 -0.12 1.11 23.98
N LEU A 254 0.44 0.48 25.02
CA LEU A 254 0.61 1.07 26.35
C LEU A 254 1.94 1.79 26.55
N SER A 255 2.98 1.38 25.81
CA SER A 255 4.34 1.94 25.96
C SER A 255 4.57 3.25 25.21
N GLY A 256 3.73 3.58 24.28
CA GLY A 256 3.81 4.78 23.44
C GLY A 256 4.62 4.59 22.19
#